data_aa62bce75c7a25656dca54142a6bdb24
#
_entry.id   aa62bce75c7a25656dca54142a6bdb24
#
_cell.length_a   1.000
_cell.length_b   1.000
_cell.length_c   1.000
_cell.angle_alpha   90.00
_cell.angle_beta   90.00
_cell.angle_gamma   90.00
#
_symmetry.space_group_name_H-M   'P 1'
#
loop_
_entity.id
_entity.type
_entity.pdbx_description
1 polymer ?
#
loop_
_entity_poly.entity_id
_entity_poly.type
_entity_poly.pdbx_seq_one_letter_code
_entity_poly.pdbx_strand_id
1 'polypeptide(L)'
;RLIRGNRLRHLTGIKESQVVDDIEIIRPLLHFHKTDFPPIFHFEDQTNQENTYFRNRIRNRYLPELEKENPRLKSALLDLGREISDYQVTITELSKQIDVEDLNELFSYSQQTQGILLQNYLNQFPDLNLTKAQFDEVRQILATRSQYRHSLKNGYELIKEYQKFQICKISPQADEKEDELVLHYQNQVTYQGYLFSFGLPLEGE
;
A
#
# COMPACT_ATOMS: atom_id res chain seq x y z
N ARG A 1 1.20 -11.82 -14.25
CA ARG A 1 1.00 -11.54 -12.81
C ARG A 1 0.35 -12.71 -12.08
N LEU A 2 -0.73 -13.28 -12.62
CA LEU A 2 -1.44 -14.43 -12.04
C LEU A 2 -0.48 -15.61 -11.77
N ILE A 3 0.29 -16.04 -12.76
CA ILE A 3 1.24 -17.17 -12.65
C ILE A 3 2.34 -16.93 -11.60
N ARG A 4 2.63 -15.68 -11.24
CA ARG A 4 3.59 -15.32 -10.19
C ARG A 4 2.98 -15.25 -8.80
N GLY A 5 1.69 -15.60 -8.64
CA GLY A 5 1.00 -15.57 -7.35
C GLY A 5 0.76 -14.16 -6.80
N ASN A 6 0.65 -13.15 -7.66
CA ASN A 6 0.37 -11.79 -7.22
C ASN A 6 -1.04 -11.70 -6.61
N ARG A 7 -1.21 -10.77 -5.66
CA ARG A 7 -2.51 -10.50 -5.04
C ARG A 7 -3.51 -9.94 -6.07
N LEU A 8 -4.82 -10.12 -5.82
CA LEU A 8 -5.90 -9.69 -6.70
C LEU A 8 -5.75 -8.23 -7.20
N ARG A 9 -5.36 -7.31 -6.32
CA ARG A 9 -5.15 -5.90 -6.66
C ARG A 9 -4.18 -5.65 -7.83
N HIS A 10 -3.29 -6.59 -8.10
CA HIS A 10 -2.32 -6.50 -9.18
C HIS A 10 -2.78 -7.17 -10.47
N LEU A 11 -3.98 -7.74 -10.47
CA LEU A 11 -4.56 -8.44 -11.62
C LEU A 11 -5.42 -7.54 -12.51
N THR A 12 -5.69 -6.30 -12.11
CA THR A 12 -6.45 -5.30 -12.89
C THR A 12 -5.81 -4.91 -14.22
N GLY A 13 -4.63 -5.44 -14.51
CA GLY A 13 -3.93 -5.14 -15.77
C GLY A 13 -3.06 -3.89 -15.72
N ILE A 14 -2.88 -3.27 -16.87
CA ILE A 14 -2.17 -2.00 -17.04
C ILE A 14 -3.23 -0.89 -17.06
N LYS A 15 -3.05 0.15 -16.27
CA LYS A 15 -3.97 1.30 -16.24
C LYS A 15 -3.71 2.23 -17.42
N GLU A 16 -4.75 2.88 -17.93
CA GLU A 16 -4.63 3.92 -18.98
C GLU A 16 -3.79 5.10 -18.54
N SER A 17 -4.02 5.55 -17.30
CA SER A 17 -3.22 6.57 -16.63
C SER A 17 -2.79 6.08 -15.25
N GLN A 18 -1.59 6.48 -14.85
CA GLN A 18 -1.08 6.31 -13.49
C GLN A 18 -0.04 7.38 -13.18
N VAL A 19 0.01 7.81 -11.94
CA VAL A 19 1.08 8.67 -11.45
C VAL A 19 2.19 7.83 -10.85
N VAL A 20 3.43 8.09 -11.25
CA VAL A 20 4.65 7.47 -10.71
C VAL A 20 5.67 8.57 -10.50
N ASP A 21 6.15 8.76 -9.29
CA ASP A 21 7.13 9.81 -8.92
C ASP A 21 6.69 11.20 -9.41
N ASP A 22 5.42 11.57 -9.15
CA ASP A 22 4.77 12.82 -9.56
C ASP A 22 4.65 13.03 -11.09
N ILE A 23 4.97 12.00 -11.88
CA ILE A 23 4.83 12.03 -13.34
C ILE A 23 3.58 11.23 -13.73
N GLU A 24 2.67 11.88 -14.47
CA GLU A 24 1.52 11.20 -15.05
C GLU A 24 1.94 10.45 -16.33
N ILE A 25 1.78 9.12 -16.30
CA ILE A 25 2.03 8.25 -17.45
C ILE A 25 0.68 7.90 -18.09
N ILE A 26 0.45 8.38 -19.30
CA ILE A 26 -0.75 8.12 -20.10
C ILE A 26 -0.43 7.07 -21.18
N ARG A 27 -1.36 6.13 -21.41
CA ARG A 27 -1.22 5.05 -22.41
C ARG A 27 -2.39 5.09 -23.39
N PRO A 28 -2.42 6.03 -24.33
CA PRO A 28 -3.57 6.23 -25.22
C PRO A 28 -3.83 5.05 -26.17
N LEU A 29 -2.83 4.22 -26.43
CA LEU A 29 -2.94 3.09 -27.35
C LEU A 29 -3.28 1.76 -26.66
N LEU A 30 -3.65 1.78 -25.37
CA LEU A 30 -3.87 0.57 -24.58
C LEU A 30 -5.01 -0.32 -25.11
N HIS A 31 -6.04 0.30 -25.72
CA HIS A 31 -7.23 -0.39 -26.25
C HIS A 31 -7.11 -0.82 -27.71
N PHE A 32 -6.05 -0.41 -28.39
CA PHE A 32 -5.83 -0.76 -29.78
C PHE A 32 -5.06 -2.07 -29.92
N HIS A 33 -5.45 -2.86 -30.91
CA HIS A 33 -4.66 -4.01 -31.33
C HIS A 33 -3.56 -3.60 -32.32
N LYS A 34 -2.46 -4.35 -32.37
CA LYS A 34 -1.38 -4.07 -33.33
C LYS A 34 -1.91 -4.09 -34.78
N THR A 35 -2.94 -4.88 -35.05
CA THR A 35 -3.62 -4.99 -36.36
C THR A 35 -4.47 -3.78 -36.74
N ASP A 36 -4.79 -2.90 -35.78
CA ASP A 36 -5.60 -1.68 -36.02
C ASP A 36 -4.75 -0.57 -36.66
N PHE A 37 -3.45 -0.76 -36.70
CA PHE A 37 -2.50 0.20 -37.27
C PHE A 37 -2.06 -0.26 -38.68
N PRO A 38 -1.87 0.68 -39.63
CA PRO A 38 -1.29 0.35 -40.89
C PRO A 38 0.11 -0.25 -40.72
N PRO A 39 0.57 -1.09 -41.65
CA PRO A 39 1.91 -1.65 -41.58
C PRO A 39 2.96 -0.55 -41.71
N ILE A 40 3.42 -0.08 -40.58
CA ILE A 40 4.50 0.92 -40.48
C ILE A 40 5.81 0.14 -40.29
N PHE A 41 6.83 0.55 -41.00
CA PHE A 41 8.19 0.02 -40.77
C PHE A 41 8.60 0.29 -39.31
N HIS A 42 8.85 -0.75 -38.57
CA HIS A 42 9.27 -0.65 -37.17
C HIS A 42 10.46 -1.59 -36.94
N PHE A 43 11.32 -1.17 -36.08
CA PHE A 43 12.39 -2.03 -35.59
C PHE A 43 11.80 -3.02 -34.57
N GLU A 44 11.86 -4.31 -34.87
CA GLU A 44 11.61 -5.35 -33.87
C GLU A 44 12.91 -5.68 -33.16
N ASP A 45 12.88 -5.48 -31.84
CA ASP A 45 13.97 -5.93 -30.98
C ASP A 45 14.02 -7.48 -31.02
N GLN A 46 15.11 -8.02 -31.52
CA GLN A 46 15.31 -9.46 -31.67
C GLN A 46 15.16 -10.22 -30.34
N THR A 47 15.46 -9.57 -29.21
CA THR A 47 15.31 -10.17 -27.88
C THR A 47 13.84 -10.49 -27.55
N ASN A 48 12.87 -9.88 -28.21
CA ASN A 48 11.44 -10.21 -28.04
C ASN A 48 11.07 -11.61 -28.57
N GLN A 49 11.85 -12.16 -29.47
CA GLN A 49 11.64 -13.50 -30.03
C GLN A 49 12.33 -14.58 -29.17
N GLU A 50 13.27 -14.19 -28.33
CA GLU A 50 14.00 -15.12 -27.47
C GLU A 50 13.13 -15.58 -26.30
N ASN A 51 13.03 -16.90 -26.12
CA ASN A 51 12.27 -17.50 -25.00
C ASN A 51 13.09 -17.57 -23.69
N THR A 52 14.23 -16.90 -23.60
CA THR A 52 15.05 -16.83 -22.41
C THR A 52 14.31 -16.19 -21.24
N TYR A 53 13.60 -15.10 -21.49
CA TYR A 53 12.84 -14.38 -20.48
C TYR A 53 11.45 -15.00 -20.25
N PHE A 54 11.04 -15.11 -18.99
CA PHE A 54 9.73 -15.64 -18.61
C PHE A 54 8.55 -14.94 -19.31
N ARG A 55 8.63 -13.60 -19.47
CA ARG A 55 7.61 -12.80 -20.16
C ARG A 55 7.46 -13.23 -21.62
N ASN A 56 8.58 -13.50 -22.30
CA ASN A 56 8.55 -13.93 -23.69
C ASN A 56 8.00 -15.35 -23.81
N ARG A 57 8.36 -16.26 -22.88
CA ARG A 57 7.77 -17.62 -22.86
C ARG A 57 6.25 -17.58 -22.70
N ILE A 58 5.74 -16.70 -21.82
CA ILE A 58 4.27 -16.54 -21.69
C ILE A 58 3.65 -16.08 -23.01
N ARG A 59 4.21 -15.03 -23.63
CA ARG A 59 3.67 -14.44 -24.85
C ARG A 59 3.77 -15.37 -26.06
N ASN A 60 4.93 -16.00 -26.24
CA ASN A 60 5.26 -16.70 -27.47
C ASN A 60 4.89 -18.18 -27.43
N ARG A 61 4.76 -18.77 -26.25
CA ARG A 61 4.50 -20.20 -26.07
C ARG A 61 3.25 -20.50 -25.26
N TYR A 62 3.23 -20.11 -23.98
CA TYR A 62 2.18 -20.58 -23.09
C TYR A 62 0.80 -19.97 -23.41
N LEU A 63 0.74 -18.70 -23.72
CA LEU A 63 -0.54 -18.06 -24.04
C LEU A 63 -1.15 -18.62 -25.33
N PRO A 64 -0.40 -18.77 -26.46
CA PRO A 64 -0.93 -19.41 -27.65
C PRO A 64 -1.39 -20.87 -27.45
N GLU A 65 -0.67 -21.65 -26.62
CA GLU A 65 -1.10 -23.02 -26.30
C GLU A 65 -2.41 -23.04 -25.51
N LEU A 66 -2.53 -22.19 -24.51
CA LEU A 66 -3.76 -22.08 -23.72
C LEU A 66 -4.95 -21.52 -24.52
N GLU A 67 -4.69 -20.68 -25.53
CA GLU A 67 -5.73 -20.18 -26.44
C GLU A 67 -6.27 -21.26 -27.40
N LYS A 68 -5.49 -22.28 -27.69
CA LYS A 68 -6.00 -23.44 -28.44
C LYS A 68 -7.03 -24.23 -27.64
N GLU A 69 -6.79 -24.36 -26.30
CA GLU A 69 -7.72 -25.03 -25.37
C GLU A 69 -8.97 -24.16 -25.11
N ASN A 70 -8.77 -22.84 -24.95
CA ASN A 70 -9.84 -21.88 -24.72
C ASN A 70 -9.66 -20.61 -25.56
N PRO A 71 -10.31 -20.54 -26.73
CA PRO A 71 -10.21 -19.35 -27.60
C PRO A 71 -10.68 -18.05 -26.98
N ARG A 72 -11.46 -18.11 -25.86
CA ARG A 72 -11.92 -16.94 -25.12
C ARG A 72 -11.00 -16.57 -23.94
N LEU A 73 -9.85 -17.20 -23.78
CA LEU A 73 -8.99 -17.00 -22.64
C LEU A 73 -8.58 -15.53 -22.46
N LYS A 74 -8.23 -14.84 -23.54
CA LYS A 74 -7.85 -13.42 -23.47
C LYS A 74 -9.01 -12.54 -23.00
N SER A 75 -10.20 -12.70 -23.59
CA SER A 75 -11.36 -11.93 -23.17
C SER A 75 -11.73 -12.24 -21.72
N ALA A 76 -11.76 -13.50 -21.32
CA ALA A 76 -12.05 -13.90 -19.95
C ALA A 76 -11.05 -13.29 -18.92
N LEU A 77 -9.76 -13.24 -19.26
CA LEU A 77 -8.76 -12.59 -18.39
C LEU A 77 -8.92 -11.07 -18.32
N LEU A 78 -9.35 -10.43 -19.42
CA LEU A 78 -9.65 -9.00 -19.44
C LEU A 78 -10.90 -8.70 -18.62
N ASP A 79 -11.95 -9.50 -18.76
CA ASP A 79 -13.20 -9.35 -18.01
C ASP A 79 -12.97 -9.56 -16.52
N LEU A 80 -12.19 -10.57 -16.12
CA LEU A 80 -11.76 -10.76 -14.75
C LEU A 80 -11.00 -9.53 -14.20
N GLY A 81 -10.11 -8.94 -15.01
CA GLY A 81 -9.38 -7.73 -14.63
C GLY A 81 -10.30 -6.54 -14.39
N ARG A 82 -11.34 -6.37 -15.22
CA ARG A 82 -12.37 -5.32 -15.07
C ARG A 82 -13.19 -5.55 -13.80
N GLU A 83 -13.70 -6.75 -13.62
CA GLU A 83 -14.49 -7.12 -12.43
C GLU A 83 -13.72 -6.86 -11.14
N ILE A 84 -12.43 -7.24 -11.08
CA ILE A 84 -11.58 -6.94 -9.92
C ILE A 84 -11.44 -5.42 -9.73
N SER A 85 -11.32 -4.65 -10.81
CA SER A 85 -11.24 -3.18 -10.74
C SER A 85 -12.52 -2.58 -10.16
N ASP A 86 -13.67 -3.04 -10.61
CA ASP A 86 -14.99 -2.58 -10.15
C ASP A 86 -15.19 -2.89 -8.66
N TYR A 87 -14.82 -4.08 -8.21
CA TYR A 87 -14.82 -4.41 -6.78
C TYR A 87 -13.89 -3.52 -5.98
N GLN A 88 -12.72 -3.17 -6.49
CA GLN A 88 -11.79 -2.28 -5.80
C GLN A 88 -12.37 -0.87 -5.65
N VAL A 89 -12.99 -0.34 -6.69
CA VAL A 89 -13.67 0.98 -6.63
C VAL A 89 -14.78 0.94 -5.57
N THR A 90 -15.66 -0.07 -5.64
CA THR A 90 -16.76 -0.23 -4.69
C THR A 90 -16.27 -0.31 -3.24
N ILE A 91 -15.26 -1.13 -2.97
CA ILE A 91 -14.66 -1.25 -1.63
C ILE A 91 -14.09 0.08 -1.18
N THR A 92 -13.41 0.81 -2.06
CA THR A 92 -12.82 2.11 -1.74
C THR A 92 -13.90 3.14 -1.39
N GLU A 93 -15.01 3.15 -2.11
CA GLU A 93 -16.14 4.05 -1.83
C GLU A 93 -16.81 3.73 -0.50
N LEU A 94 -17.09 2.45 -0.24
CA LEU A 94 -17.70 2.01 1.03
C LEU A 94 -16.76 2.29 2.22
N SER A 95 -15.47 2.09 2.05
CA SER A 95 -14.48 2.33 3.11
C SER A 95 -14.36 3.80 3.53
N LYS A 96 -14.79 4.75 2.70
CA LYS A 96 -14.80 6.18 3.08
C LYS A 96 -15.75 6.51 4.22
N GLN A 97 -16.72 5.66 4.48
CA GLN A 97 -17.71 5.82 5.53
C GLN A 97 -17.26 5.19 6.86
N ILE A 98 -16.12 4.52 6.88
CA ILE A 98 -15.62 3.72 8.01
C ILE A 98 -14.31 4.34 8.48
N ASP A 99 -14.25 4.68 9.77
CA ASP A 99 -12.98 5.08 10.39
C ASP A 99 -12.14 3.83 10.70
N VAL A 100 -11.33 3.43 9.71
CA VAL A 100 -10.46 2.26 9.82
C VAL A 100 -9.40 2.44 10.92
N GLU A 101 -9.05 3.68 11.26
CA GLU A 101 -8.08 4.00 12.31
C GLU A 101 -8.67 3.80 13.72
N ASP A 102 -10.01 3.80 13.87
CA ASP A 102 -10.68 3.42 15.10
C ASP A 102 -10.84 1.89 15.17
N LEU A 103 -10.11 1.26 16.09
CA LEU A 103 -10.13 -0.19 16.26
C LEU A 103 -11.45 -0.72 16.78
N ASN A 104 -12.26 0.09 17.51
CA ASN A 104 -13.59 -0.35 17.94
C ASN A 104 -14.49 -0.52 16.71
N GLU A 105 -14.44 0.43 15.77
CA GLU A 105 -15.19 0.35 14.54
C GLU A 105 -14.65 -0.78 13.65
N LEU A 106 -13.34 -0.84 13.42
CA LEU A 106 -12.72 -1.88 12.60
C LEU A 106 -13.05 -3.29 13.12
N PHE A 107 -12.95 -3.52 14.44
CA PHE A 107 -13.18 -4.84 15.03
C PHE A 107 -14.67 -5.20 15.19
N SER A 108 -15.58 -4.28 14.93
CA SER A 108 -17.03 -4.59 14.85
C SER A 108 -17.37 -5.45 13.62
N TYR A 109 -16.52 -5.45 12.61
CA TYR A 109 -16.70 -6.23 11.38
C TYR A 109 -16.13 -7.65 11.50
N SER A 110 -16.54 -8.53 10.57
CA SER A 110 -15.96 -9.87 10.45
C SER A 110 -14.46 -9.82 10.15
N GLN A 111 -13.70 -10.84 10.54
CA GLN A 111 -12.24 -10.90 10.28
C GLN A 111 -11.88 -10.72 8.79
N GLN A 112 -12.73 -11.22 7.88
CA GLN A 112 -12.57 -11.06 6.44
C GLN A 112 -12.71 -9.60 6.04
N THR A 113 -13.76 -8.93 6.53
CA THR A 113 -14.02 -7.51 6.27
C THR A 113 -12.91 -6.64 6.86
N GLN A 114 -12.49 -6.88 8.11
CA GLN A 114 -11.34 -6.20 8.71
C GLN A 114 -10.09 -6.28 7.83
N GLY A 115 -9.80 -7.48 7.29
CA GLY A 115 -8.66 -7.68 6.40
C GLY A 115 -8.75 -6.87 5.11
N ILE A 116 -9.96 -6.76 4.53
CA ILE A 116 -10.21 -5.99 3.31
C ILE A 116 -10.08 -4.48 3.60
N LEU A 117 -10.72 -3.99 4.66
CA LEU A 117 -10.68 -2.58 5.06
C LEU A 117 -9.26 -2.13 5.37
N LEU A 118 -8.54 -2.90 6.18
CA LEU A 118 -7.13 -2.62 6.50
C LEU A 118 -6.25 -2.64 5.26
N GLN A 119 -6.44 -3.61 4.35
CA GLN A 119 -5.68 -3.65 3.10
C GLN A 119 -6.00 -2.44 2.21
N ASN A 120 -7.26 -2.00 2.15
CA ASN A 120 -7.66 -0.82 1.39
C ASN A 120 -7.06 0.46 2.00
N TYR A 121 -7.06 0.59 3.32
CA TYR A 121 -6.40 1.67 4.05
C TYR A 121 -4.89 1.71 3.74
N LEU A 122 -4.21 0.57 3.83
CA LEU A 122 -2.77 0.47 3.53
C LEU A 122 -2.42 0.82 2.06
N ASN A 123 -3.35 0.63 1.14
CA ASN A 123 -3.15 0.98 -0.27
C ASN A 123 -3.10 2.49 -0.54
N GLN A 124 -3.51 3.32 0.41
CA GLN A 124 -3.44 4.78 0.31
C GLN A 124 -2.00 5.29 0.45
N PHE A 125 -1.12 4.49 1.02
CA PHE A 125 0.29 4.84 1.21
C PHE A 125 1.10 4.34 0.01
N PRO A 126 1.59 5.26 -0.86
CA PRO A 126 2.44 4.89 -1.98
C PRO A 126 3.69 4.20 -1.43
N ASP A 127 4.20 3.23 -2.15
CA ASP A 127 5.40 2.48 -1.79
C ASP A 127 5.29 1.53 -0.57
N LEU A 128 4.22 1.62 0.24
CA LEU A 128 4.00 0.70 1.35
C LEU A 128 3.45 -0.65 0.85
N ASN A 129 4.32 -1.46 0.26
CA ASN A 129 3.97 -2.79 -0.23
C ASN A 129 4.34 -3.86 0.79
N LEU A 130 3.38 -4.22 1.65
CA LEU A 130 3.57 -5.28 2.65
C LEU A 130 3.47 -6.67 2.03
N THR A 131 4.37 -7.57 2.43
CA THR A 131 4.21 -9.01 2.18
C THR A 131 3.04 -9.56 2.98
N LYS A 132 2.60 -10.79 2.67
CA LYS A 132 1.55 -11.44 3.47
C LYS A 132 1.95 -11.55 4.94
N ALA A 133 3.17 -11.97 5.24
CA ALA A 133 3.66 -12.10 6.61
C ALA A 133 3.64 -10.76 7.37
N GLN A 134 4.11 -9.68 6.74
CA GLN A 134 4.07 -8.34 7.34
C GLN A 134 2.63 -7.81 7.55
N PHE A 135 1.73 -8.12 6.64
CA PHE A 135 0.32 -7.77 6.81
C PHE A 135 -0.32 -8.52 7.98
N ASP A 136 -0.03 -9.82 8.10
CA ASP A 136 -0.53 -10.64 9.20
C ASP A 136 0.08 -10.18 10.55
N GLU A 137 1.35 -9.75 10.56
CA GLU A 137 2.00 -9.14 11.72
C GLU A 137 1.33 -7.83 12.15
N VAL A 138 1.04 -6.92 11.21
CA VAL A 138 0.28 -5.68 11.48
C VAL A 138 -1.07 -6.01 12.11
N ARG A 139 -1.82 -6.97 11.55
CA ARG A 139 -3.10 -7.40 12.14
C ARG A 139 -2.95 -7.92 13.56
N GLN A 140 -1.90 -8.69 13.84
CA GLN A 140 -1.63 -9.20 15.18
C GLN A 140 -1.31 -8.06 16.16
N ILE A 141 -0.47 -7.09 15.76
CA ILE A 141 -0.15 -5.91 16.57
C ILE A 141 -1.43 -5.14 16.91
N LEU A 142 -2.29 -4.88 15.92
CA LEU A 142 -3.54 -4.17 16.13
C LEU A 142 -4.47 -4.90 17.10
N ALA A 143 -4.49 -6.23 17.08
CA ALA A 143 -5.35 -7.03 17.95
C ALA A 143 -4.83 -7.20 19.38
N THR A 144 -3.50 -7.21 19.60
CA THR A 144 -2.92 -7.69 20.86
C THR A 144 -2.20 -6.62 21.69
N ARG A 145 -1.67 -5.56 21.06
CA ARG A 145 -0.90 -4.53 21.74
C ARG A 145 -1.78 -3.35 22.14
N SER A 146 -1.50 -2.71 23.30
CA SER A 146 -2.23 -1.51 23.74
C SER A 146 -1.60 -0.25 23.16
N GLN A 147 -0.29 -0.12 23.31
CA GLN A 147 0.53 0.94 22.72
C GLN A 147 1.73 0.30 22.05
N TYR A 148 1.97 0.65 20.81
CA TYR A 148 3.05 0.06 20.06
C TYR A 148 3.47 0.92 18.88
N ARG A 149 4.77 0.97 18.64
CA ARG A 149 5.35 1.55 17.43
C ARG A 149 6.06 0.45 16.66
N HIS A 150 5.81 0.37 15.37
CA HIS A 150 6.37 -0.66 14.50
C HIS A 150 6.83 -0.05 13.19
N SER A 151 8.14 -0.18 12.93
CA SER A 151 8.71 0.30 11.68
C SER A 151 8.27 -0.58 10.52
N LEU A 152 7.72 0.03 9.50
CA LEU A 152 7.31 -0.59 8.26
C LEU A 152 8.34 -0.29 7.16
N LYS A 153 8.10 -0.81 5.95
CA LYS A 153 8.97 -0.55 4.80
C LYS A 153 8.95 0.92 4.37
N ASN A 154 10.03 1.34 3.73
CA ASN A 154 10.16 2.62 3.04
C ASN A 154 9.91 3.84 3.93
N GLY A 155 10.34 3.76 5.20
CA GLY A 155 10.24 4.85 6.15
C GLY A 155 8.84 5.10 6.67
N TYR A 156 7.93 4.14 6.57
CA TYR A 156 6.64 4.20 7.25
C TYR A 156 6.73 3.57 8.63
N GLU A 157 5.93 4.08 9.55
CA GLU A 157 5.76 3.58 10.89
C GLU A 157 4.27 3.39 11.20
N LEU A 158 3.93 2.27 11.81
CA LEU A 158 2.65 2.02 12.44
C LEU A 158 2.73 2.49 13.88
N ILE A 159 1.87 3.43 14.24
CA ILE A 159 1.72 3.90 15.63
C ILE A 159 0.35 3.46 16.10
N LYS A 160 0.31 2.69 17.18
CA LYS A 160 -0.92 2.31 17.86
C LYS A 160 -0.98 2.89 19.24
N GLU A 161 -2.08 3.56 19.54
CA GLU A 161 -2.38 4.16 20.85
C GLU A 161 -3.79 3.75 21.29
N TYR A 162 -3.85 2.77 22.19
CA TYR A 162 -5.11 2.18 22.70
C TYR A 162 -6.04 1.69 21.59
N GLN A 163 -7.13 2.39 21.33
CA GLN A 163 -8.17 2.04 20.35
C GLN A 163 -7.97 2.73 18.99
N LYS A 164 -6.87 3.45 18.81
CA LYS A 164 -6.56 4.10 17.54
C LYS A 164 -5.22 3.65 17.00
N PHE A 165 -5.09 3.68 15.69
CA PHE A 165 -3.80 3.54 15.04
C PHE A 165 -3.69 4.47 13.85
N GLN A 166 -2.47 4.75 13.44
CA GLN A 166 -2.18 5.51 12.24
C GLN A 166 -0.90 5.01 11.59
N ILE A 167 -0.75 5.29 10.31
CA ILE A 167 0.49 5.06 9.58
C ILE A 167 1.05 6.40 9.15
N CYS A 168 2.28 6.68 9.58
CA CYS A 168 2.99 7.90 9.27
C CYS A 168 4.25 7.60 8.46
N LYS A 169 4.61 8.51 7.56
CA LYS A 169 5.93 8.48 6.94
C LYS A 169 6.89 9.18 7.89
N ILE A 170 7.92 8.47 8.33
CA ILE A 170 8.99 9.07 9.13
C ILE A 170 9.73 10.00 8.17
N SER A 171 9.54 11.30 8.32
CA SER A 171 10.48 12.25 7.75
C SER A 171 11.83 11.95 8.39
N PRO A 172 12.95 11.91 7.64
CA PRO A 172 14.25 11.93 8.26
C PRO A 172 14.23 13.15 9.17
N GLN A 173 14.18 12.92 10.49
CA GLN A 173 14.34 13.99 11.44
C GLN A 173 15.62 14.70 11.04
N ALA A 174 15.51 15.97 10.67
CA ALA A 174 16.63 16.87 10.86
C ALA A 174 17.04 16.64 12.32
N ASP A 175 18.28 16.24 12.53
CA ASP A 175 18.83 16.03 13.87
C ASP A 175 18.21 17.05 14.80
N GLU A 176 17.19 16.65 15.56
CA GLU A 176 16.78 17.41 16.73
C GLU A 176 18.04 17.35 17.59
N LYS A 177 18.80 18.44 17.56
CA LYS A 177 19.79 18.68 18.59
C LYS A 177 19.05 18.41 19.88
N GLU A 178 19.47 17.37 20.61
CA GLU A 178 19.08 17.20 21.99
C GLU A 178 19.46 18.50 22.66
N ASP A 179 18.50 19.41 22.80
CA ASP A 179 18.67 20.59 23.60
C ASP A 179 18.74 20.08 25.03
N GLU A 180 19.97 19.86 25.55
CA GLU A 180 20.19 19.60 26.95
C GLU A 180 19.70 20.80 27.73
N LEU A 181 18.53 20.67 28.36
CA LEU A 181 18.00 21.65 29.25
C LEU A 181 18.58 21.40 30.65
N VAL A 182 19.55 22.20 31.07
CA VAL A 182 20.11 22.13 32.42
C VAL A 182 19.13 22.79 33.39
N LEU A 183 18.46 21.98 34.20
CA LEU A 183 17.54 22.44 35.23
C LEU A 183 18.27 22.65 36.53
N HIS A 184 18.29 23.90 37.02
CA HIS A 184 18.79 24.22 38.35
C HIS A 184 17.66 24.10 39.37
N TYR A 185 17.99 23.58 40.55
CA TYR A 185 17.08 23.45 41.67
C TYR A 185 16.37 24.77 41.99
N GLN A 186 15.05 24.74 42.20
CA GLN A 186 14.15 25.88 42.42
C GLN A 186 13.87 26.82 41.23
N ASN A 187 14.21 26.44 40.02
CA ASN A 187 13.85 27.21 38.83
C ASN A 187 12.62 26.65 38.16
N GLN A 188 11.86 27.53 37.48
CA GLN A 188 10.78 27.18 36.55
C GLN A 188 11.31 27.33 35.14
N VAL A 189 11.05 26.35 34.33
CA VAL A 189 11.43 26.33 32.89
C VAL A 189 10.25 25.96 32.05
N THR A 190 10.01 26.73 30.99
CA THR A 190 9.01 26.40 30.00
C THR A 190 9.69 25.69 28.84
N TYR A 191 9.26 24.45 28.53
CA TYR A 191 9.75 23.68 27.41
C TYR A 191 8.57 23.10 26.63
N GLN A 192 8.53 23.29 25.33
CA GLN A 192 7.44 22.87 24.43
C GLN A 192 6.03 23.26 24.90
N GLY A 193 5.88 24.42 25.52
CA GLY A 193 4.58 24.91 26.01
C GLY A 193 4.18 24.39 27.40
N TYR A 194 4.99 23.53 28.01
CA TYR A 194 4.78 23.04 29.37
C TYR A 194 5.69 23.75 30.36
N LEU A 195 5.14 24.13 31.51
CA LEU A 195 5.89 24.75 32.62
C LEU A 195 6.34 23.63 33.55
N PHE A 196 7.66 23.47 33.69
CA PHE A 196 8.29 22.56 34.64
C PHE A 196 8.80 23.36 35.84
N SER A 197 8.41 22.94 37.04
CA SER A 197 8.92 23.53 38.30
C SER A 197 9.49 22.43 39.18
N PHE A 198 10.67 22.65 39.71
CA PHE A 198 11.36 21.74 40.61
C PHE A 198 11.56 22.41 41.96
N GLY A 199 11.00 21.85 43.01
CA GLY A 199 11.12 22.29 44.38
C GLY A 199 10.92 21.13 45.35
N LEU A 200 11.24 21.34 46.62
CA LEU A 200 10.87 20.37 47.66
C LEU A 200 9.34 20.26 47.73
N PRO A 201 8.78 19.07 47.95
CA PRO A 201 7.38 18.97 48.29
C PRO A 201 7.13 19.82 49.52
N LEU A 202 6.08 20.65 49.46
CA LEU A 202 5.64 21.40 50.65
C LEU A 202 5.30 20.37 51.73
N GLU A 203 6.00 20.41 52.83
CA GLU A 203 5.64 19.64 54.01
C GLU A 203 4.27 20.11 54.52
N GLY A 204 3.32 19.20 54.51
CA GLY A 204 2.07 19.34 55.26
C GLY A 204 0.84 19.63 54.41
N GLU A 205 0.12 18.57 54.08
CA GLU A 205 -1.27 18.30 54.56
C GLU A 205 -1.59 16.85 54.33
#